data_d16ae97bd66482393dc2a2f5f176c88d
#
_entry.id   d16ae97bd66482393dc2a2f5f176c88d
#
_cell.length_a   1.000
_cell.length_b   1.000
_cell.length_c   1.000
_cell.angle_alpha   90.00
_cell.angle_beta   90.00
_cell.angle_gamma   90.00
#
_symmetry.space_group_name_H-M   'P 1'
#
loop_
_entity.id
_entity.type
_entity.pdbx_description
1 polymer ?
#
loop_
_entity_poly.entity_id
_entity_poly.type
_entity_poly.pdbx_seq_one_letter_code
_entity_poly.pdbx_strand_id
1 'polypeptide(L)'
;FDAKEMDMAGSASLWKLIDYGMLKDPVSGESINKEKIRLMVNLDQIGSSLSPIRRDREDYLLMLGNDSLPKDKRMNLEVCNMMHDINLDLCFSYYGSKAFTEVFYRLSDQRVFVDNGIPAVFFTSGITMNTNKTRDTAENLNFEVLHKRIRLIYHWLESMI
;
A
#
# COMPACT_ATOMS: atom_id res chain seq x y z
N PHE A 1 3.75 9.86 4.18
CA PHE A 1 4.15 11.16 3.61
C PHE A 1 3.28 12.27 4.18
N ASP A 2 3.88 13.43 4.42
CA ASP A 2 3.14 14.61 4.85
C ASP A 2 2.42 15.28 3.66
N ALA A 3 1.36 16.01 3.99
CA ALA A 3 0.60 16.83 3.04
C ALA A 3 0.05 16.07 1.81
N LYS A 4 -0.41 14.83 2.03
CA LYS A 4 -1.10 14.04 1.00
C LYS A 4 -2.32 14.79 0.44
N GLU A 5 -3.09 15.42 1.29
CA GLU A 5 -4.28 16.21 0.95
C GLU A 5 -3.93 17.49 0.17
N MET A 6 -2.67 17.89 0.13
CA MET A 6 -2.15 18.97 -0.70
C MET A 6 -1.53 18.42 -2.01
N ASP A 7 -2.27 17.60 -2.72
CA ASP A 7 -1.88 16.96 -3.98
C ASP A 7 -0.58 16.13 -3.86
N MET A 8 -0.45 15.38 -2.77
CA MET A 8 0.69 14.48 -2.50
C MET A 8 2.04 15.21 -2.42
N ALA A 9 2.04 16.41 -1.86
CA ALA A 9 3.23 17.27 -1.81
C ALA A 9 4.45 16.58 -1.16
N GLY A 10 4.23 15.71 -0.17
CA GLY A 10 5.29 14.95 0.51
C GLY A 10 5.98 13.96 -0.43
N SER A 11 5.23 13.10 -1.09
CA SER A 11 5.76 12.12 -2.06
C SER A 11 6.34 12.80 -3.30
N ALA A 12 5.74 13.89 -3.76
CA ALA A 12 6.28 14.70 -4.86
C ALA A 12 7.62 15.36 -4.50
N SER A 13 7.78 15.81 -3.25
CA SER A 13 9.05 16.37 -2.77
C SER A 13 10.13 15.29 -2.66
N LEU A 14 9.79 14.11 -2.14
CA LEU A 14 10.73 12.98 -2.11
C LEU A 14 11.15 12.58 -3.52
N TRP A 15 10.21 12.53 -4.47
CA TRP A 15 10.53 12.23 -5.88
C TRP A 15 11.53 13.23 -6.47
N LYS A 16 11.37 14.52 -6.20
CA LYS A 16 12.32 15.55 -6.66
C LYS A 16 13.73 15.31 -6.11
N LEU A 17 13.86 14.90 -4.84
CA LEU A 17 15.17 14.58 -4.26
C LEU A 17 15.81 13.37 -4.97
N ILE A 18 15.03 12.38 -5.35
CA ILE A 18 15.48 11.22 -6.11
C ILE A 18 15.94 11.66 -7.52
N ASP A 19 15.09 12.39 -8.22
CA ASP A 19 15.31 12.82 -9.61
C ASP A 19 16.54 13.72 -9.76
N TYR A 20 16.76 14.61 -8.79
CA TYR A 20 17.95 15.46 -8.73
C TYR A 20 19.19 14.79 -8.14
N GLY A 21 19.14 13.50 -7.76
CA GLY A 21 20.24 12.78 -7.13
C GLY A 21 20.64 13.31 -5.76
N MET A 22 19.73 14.03 -5.09
CA MET A 22 19.95 14.63 -3.78
C MET A 22 19.65 13.67 -2.62
N LEU A 23 18.86 12.63 -2.87
CA LEU A 23 18.62 11.58 -1.89
C LEU A 23 19.87 10.71 -1.75
N LYS A 24 20.35 10.55 -0.52
CA LYS A 24 21.54 9.75 -0.21
C LYS A 24 21.19 8.57 0.67
N ASP A 25 21.81 7.44 0.39
CA ASP A 25 21.83 6.32 1.32
C ASP A 25 22.58 6.73 2.61
N PRO A 26 21.98 6.58 3.79
CA PRO A 26 22.58 7.06 5.04
C PRO A 26 23.81 6.26 5.48
N VAL A 27 23.99 5.05 4.94
CA VAL A 27 25.11 4.15 5.30
C VAL A 27 26.26 4.31 4.30
N SER A 28 25.96 4.20 3.00
CA SER A 28 27.00 4.26 1.96
C SER A 28 27.32 5.69 1.49
N GLY A 29 26.43 6.65 1.73
CA GLY A 29 26.53 8.02 1.20
C GLY A 29 26.25 8.14 -0.29
N GLU A 30 25.98 7.03 -0.99
CA GLU A 30 25.66 7.01 -2.41
C GLU A 30 24.31 7.64 -2.73
N SER A 31 24.19 8.22 -3.92
CA SER A 31 22.90 8.71 -4.40
C SER A 31 21.93 7.56 -4.68
N ILE A 32 20.72 7.72 -4.17
CA ILE A 32 19.59 6.88 -4.52
C ILE A 32 18.91 7.55 -5.70
N ASN A 33 19.01 6.93 -6.87
CA ASN A 33 18.38 7.36 -8.09
C ASN A 33 17.26 6.39 -8.48
N LYS A 34 16.51 6.73 -9.53
CA LYS A 34 15.38 5.95 -10.02
C LYS A 34 15.73 4.48 -10.29
N GLU A 35 16.90 4.19 -10.84
CA GLU A 35 17.31 2.84 -11.23
C GLU A 35 17.56 1.91 -10.04
N LYS A 36 17.80 2.50 -8.86
CA LYS A 36 17.96 1.75 -7.60
C LYS A 36 16.63 1.40 -6.94
N ILE A 37 15.51 2.01 -7.38
CA ILE A 37 14.19 1.78 -6.81
C ILE A 37 13.49 0.64 -7.56
N ARG A 38 13.32 -0.50 -6.91
CA ARG A 38 12.67 -1.68 -7.50
C ARG A 38 11.15 -1.64 -7.38
N LEU A 39 10.66 -1.10 -6.27
CA LEU A 39 9.24 -1.11 -5.93
C LEU A 39 8.95 -0.01 -4.90
N MET A 40 7.83 0.68 -5.08
CA MET A 40 7.24 1.52 -4.05
C MET A 40 6.08 0.77 -3.38
N VAL A 41 6.09 0.71 -2.07
CA VAL A 41 5.02 0.09 -1.28
C VAL A 41 4.34 1.18 -0.46
N ASN A 42 3.06 1.40 -0.72
CA ASN A 42 2.24 2.34 0.03
C ASN A 42 1.29 1.62 0.98
N LEU A 43 1.24 2.08 2.22
CA LEU A 43 0.32 1.62 3.27
C LEU A 43 -0.55 2.80 3.67
N ASP A 44 -1.77 2.88 3.12
CA ASP A 44 -2.65 4.00 3.40
C ASP A 44 -4.04 3.54 3.78
N GLN A 45 -4.30 3.74 4.97
CA GLN A 45 -5.10 3.23 6.06
C GLN A 45 -5.31 1.71 6.00
N ILE A 46 -4.58 1.03 6.87
CA ILE A 46 -4.68 -0.42 7.06
C ILE A 46 -5.25 -0.82 8.43
N GLY A 47 -5.74 0.14 9.23
CA GLY A 47 -6.18 -0.09 10.61
C GLY A 47 -7.67 -0.37 10.79
N SER A 48 -8.51 0.07 9.84
CA SER A 48 -9.97 -0.04 9.97
C SER A 48 -10.51 -1.36 9.39
N SER A 49 -11.60 -1.87 9.97
CA SER A 49 -12.39 -3.00 9.45
C SER A 49 -13.80 -2.59 9.00
N LEU A 50 -14.05 -1.29 8.84
CA LEU A 50 -15.38 -0.72 8.59
C LEU A 50 -15.85 -0.79 7.12
N SER A 51 -15.03 -1.29 6.21
CA SER A 51 -15.38 -1.44 4.78
C SER A 51 -15.06 -2.85 4.27
N PRO A 52 -15.65 -3.90 4.87
CA PRO A 52 -15.34 -5.27 4.50
C PRO A 52 -15.74 -5.56 3.05
N ILE A 53 -14.92 -6.35 2.38
CA ILE A 53 -15.17 -6.83 1.02
C ILE A 53 -16.35 -7.81 1.01
N ARG A 54 -16.44 -8.64 2.05
CA ARG A 54 -17.54 -9.55 2.32
C ARG A 54 -18.23 -9.15 3.62
N ARG A 55 -19.54 -9.23 3.68
CA ARG A 55 -20.36 -8.76 4.81
C ARG A 55 -20.03 -9.42 6.15
N ASP A 56 -19.54 -10.64 6.10
CA ASP A 56 -19.28 -11.53 7.25
C ASP A 56 -17.80 -11.62 7.63
N ARG A 57 -16.92 -10.86 6.94
CA ARG A 57 -15.48 -10.92 7.18
C ARG A 57 -14.90 -9.52 7.35
N GLU A 58 -14.47 -9.21 8.58
CA GLU A 58 -13.78 -7.96 8.92
C GLU A 58 -12.26 -8.05 8.71
N ASP A 59 -11.71 -9.26 8.69
CA ASP A 59 -10.28 -9.53 8.54
C ASP A 59 -9.90 -9.62 7.05
N TYR A 60 -9.94 -8.50 6.36
CA TYR A 60 -9.63 -8.38 4.94
C TYR A 60 -8.45 -7.43 4.69
N LEU A 61 -7.85 -7.52 3.50
CA LEU A 61 -6.84 -6.60 3.01
C LEU A 61 -6.96 -6.46 1.49
N LEU A 62 -6.90 -5.21 1.00
CA LEU A 62 -6.79 -4.94 -0.43
C LEU A 62 -5.32 -4.67 -0.78
N MET A 63 -4.87 -5.24 -1.91
CA MET A 63 -3.60 -4.94 -2.55
C MET A 63 -3.87 -4.49 -3.98
N LEU A 64 -3.74 -3.20 -4.25
CA LEU A 64 -3.94 -2.63 -5.57
C LEU A 64 -2.60 -2.41 -6.26
N GLY A 65 -2.59 -2.40 -7.60
CA GLY A 65 -1.36 -2.25 -8.39
C GLY A 65 -0.53 -3.53 -8.51
N ASN A 66 -1.07 -4.68 -8.10
CA ASN A 66 -0.40 -5.97 -8.21
C ASN A 66 -0.01 -6.33 -9.67
N ASP A 67 -0.70 -5.76 -10.66
CA ASP A 67 -0.39 -5.95 -12.08
C ASP A 67 0.97 -5.36 -12.49
N SER A 68 1.52 -4.45 -11.70
CA SER A 68 2.87 -3.92 -11.88
C SER A 68 3.97 -4.91 -11.48
N LEU A 69 3.62 -5.97 -10.76
CA LEU A 69 4.57 -7.00 -10.30
C LEU A 69 4.70 -8.15 -11.29
N PRO A 70 5.86 -8.82 -11.35
CA PRO A 70 6.00 -10.12 -12.01
C PRO A 70 5.02 -11.15 -11.46
N LYS A 71 4.60 -12.11 -12.28
CA LYS A 71 3.55 -13.07 -11.93
C LYS A 71 3.85 -13.89 -10.67
N ASP A 72 5.09 -14.35 -10.53
CA ASP A 72 5.56 -15.06 -9.33
C ASP A 72 5.43 -14.20 -8.06
N LYS A 73 5.78 -12.93 -8.15
CA LYS A 73 5.69 -11.99 -7.03
C LYS A 73 4.25 -11.62 -6.66
N ARG A 74 3.33 -11.61 -7.64
CA ARG A 74 1.90 -11.40 -7.36
C ARG A 74 1.32 -12.51 -6.47
N MET A 75 1.68 -13.76 -6.75
CA MET A 75 1.18 -14.92 -6.00
C MET A 75 1.76 -15.01 -4.59
N ASN A 76 2.91 -14.39 -4.32
CA ASN A 76 3.58 -14.49 -3.04
C ASN A 76 2.73 -13.98 -1.88
N LEU A 77 1.83 -13.00 -2.08
CA LEU A 77 0.98 -12.51 -1.00
C LEU A 77 0.00 -13.59 -0.52
N GLU A 78 -0.64 -14.32 -1.45
CA GLU A 78 -1.54 -15.42 -1.12
C GLU A 78 -0.79 -16.59 -0.48
N VAL A 79 0.41 -16.88 -1.00
CA VAL A 79 1.30 -17.90 -0.43
C VAL A 79 1.70 -17.55 1.00
N CYS A 80 2.14 -16.33 1.27
CA CYS A 80 2.48 -15.87 2.62
C CYS A 80 1.27 -15.93 3.56
N ASN A 81 0.09 -15.53 3.09
CA ASN A 81 -1.15 -15.57 3.86
C ASN A 81 -1.48 -16.99 4.34
N MET A 82 -1.27 -17.97 3.47
CA MET A 82 -1.50 -19.38 3.76
C MET A 82 -0.36 -19.99 4.62
N MET A 83 0.90 -19.79 4.25
CA MET A 83 2.05 -20.42 4.91
C MET A 83 2.24 -19.96 6.35
N HIS A 84 1.88 -18.72 6.66
CA HIS A 84 1.99 -18.16 8.01
C HIS A 84 0.67 -18.19 8.79
N ASP A 85 -0.32 -18.93 8.30
CA ASP A 85 -1.63 -19.11 8.94
C ASP A 85 -2.28 -17.78 9.35
N ILE A 86 -2.20 -16.78 8.47
CA ILE A 86 -2.74 -15.43 8.75
C ILE A 86 -4.22 -15.36 8.39
N ASN A 87 -4.62 -16.00 7.29
CA ASN A 87 -6.01 -16.21 6.87
C ASN A 87 -6.82 -14.92 6.65
N LEU A 88 -6.18 -13.85 6.15
CA LEU A 88 -6.89 -12.66 5.72
C LEU A 88 -7.69 -12.91 4.42
N ASP A 89 -8.85 -12.28 4.30
CA ASP A 89 -9.58 -12.19 3.03
C ASP A 89 -8.89 -11.18 2.11
N LEU A 90 -8.24 -11.68 1.05
CA LEU A 90 -7.45 -10.85 0.15
C LEU A 90 -8.28 -10.41 -1.06
N CYS A 91 -8.13 -9.15 -1.46
CA CYS A 91 -8.74 -8.63 -2.67
C CYS A 91 -7.74 -7.77 -3.47
N PHE A 92 -7.72 -7.98 -4.78
CA PHE A 92 -6.82 -7.30 -5.71
C PHE A 92 -7.55 -6.28 -6.59
N SER A 93 -8.80 -6.01 -6.28
CA SER A 93 -9.61 -5.00 -6.93
C SER A 93 -10.52 -4.29 -5.93
N TYR A 94 -10.82 -3.03 -6.16
CA TYR A 94 -11.73 -2.29 -5.30
C TYR A 94 -13.18 -2.64 -5.67
N TYR A 95 -13.84 -3.42 -4.80
CA TYR A 95 -15.21 -3.93 -4.98
C TYR A 95 -15.47 -4.62 -6.34
N GLY A 96 -14.46 -5.31 -6.90
CA GLY A 96 -14.61 -6.04 -8.15
C GLY A 96 -14.65 -5.18 -9.41
N SER A 97 -14.61 -3.86 -9.31
CA SER A 97 -14.63 -2.94 -10.43
C SER A 97 -13.24 -2.52 -10.87
N LYS A 98 -12.83 -2.88 -12.09
CA LYS A 98 -11.54 -2.48 -12.65
C LYS A 98 -11.40 -0.95 -12.75
N ALA A 99 -12.43 -0.27 -13.26
CA ALA A 99 -12.41 1.19 -13.41
C ALA A 99 -12.30 1.89 -12.05
N PHE A 100 -13.02 1.42 -11.06
CA PHE A 100 -12.98 1.96 -9.71
C PHE A 100 -11.62 1.71 -9.04
N THR A 101 -11.05 0.52 -9.25
CA THR A 101 -9.72 0.16 -8.77
C THR A 101 -8.66 1.11 -9.32
N GLU A 102 -8.71 1.41 -10.61
CA GLU A 102 -7.75 2.29 -11.27
C GLU A 102 -7.83 3.73 -10.74
N VAL A 103 -9.05 4.26 -10.57
CA VAL A 103 -9.25 5.58 -9.97
C VAL A 103 -8.69 5.61 -8.54
N PHE A 104 -9.06 4.60 -7.73
CA PHE A 104 -8.65 4.51 -6.34
C PHE A 104 -7.14 4.37 -6.18
N TYR A 105 -6.53 3.54 -7.03
CA TYR A 105 -5.08 3.35 -7.06
C TYR A 105 -4.30 4.64 -7.31
N ARG A 106 -4.92 5.64 -7.96
CA ARG A 106 -4.29 6.94 -8.24
C ARG A 106 -4.56 8.03 -7.21
N LEU A 107 -5.28 7.72 -6.13
CA LEU A 107 -5.65 8.72 -5.12
C LEU A 107 -4.68 8.85 -3.94
N SER A 108 -3.52 8.13 -3.97
CA SER A 108 -2.57 8.17 -2.87
C SER A 108 -1.13 8.29 -3.38
N ASP A 109 -0.17 8.32 -2.47
CA ASP A 109 1.24 8.68 -2.68
C ASP A 109 1.98 7.84 -3.74
N GLN A 110 1.56 6.60 -4.00
CA GLN A 110 2.13 5.77 -5.06
C GLN A 110 1.95 6.38 -6.46
N ARG A 111 0.97 7.27 -6.67
CA ARG A 111 0.74 7.93 -7.95
C ARG A 111 2.00 8.59 -8.49
N VAL A 112 2.70 9.33 -7.65
CA VAL A 112 3.92 10.05 -8.04
C VAL A 112 4.98 9.10 -8.60
N PHE A 113 5.14 7.95 -7.96
CA PHE A 113 6.13 6.93 -8.38
C PHE A 113 5.71 6.23 -9.66
N VAL A 114 4.43 5.85 -9.76
CA VAL A 114 3.88 5.21 -10.97
C VAL A 114 3.97 6.12 -12.19
N ASP A 115 3.63 7.40 -12.04
CA ASP A 115 3.71 8.38 -13.13
C ASP A 115 5.16 8.61 -13.62
N ASN A 116 6.15 8.28 -12.77
CA ASN A 116 7.56 8.30 -13.10
C ASN A 116 8.14 6.92 -13.47
N GLY A 117 7.27 5.91 -13.66
CA GLY A 117 7.63 4.59 -14.15
C GLY A 117 8.26 3.65 -13.11
N ILE A 118 8.03 3.91 -11.82
CA ILE A 118 8.38 2.98 -10.74
C ILE A 118 7.18 2.08 -10.48
N PRO A 119 7.34 0.74 -10.49
CA PRO A 119 6.30 -0.17 -10.06
C PRO A 119 5.87 0.16 -8.61
N ALA A 120 4.57 0.13 -8.36
CA ALA A 120 4.09 0.39 -7.01
C ALA A 120 2.93 -0.52 -6.64
N VAL A 121 2.81 -0.85 -5.36
CA VAL A 121 1.66 -1.51 -4.77
C VAL A 121 1.07 -0.68 -3.64
N PHE A 122 -0.22 -0.80 -3.48
CA PHE A 122 -0.99 -0.04 -2.51
C PHE A 122 -1.80 -0.98 -1.64
N PHE A 123 -1.42 -1.11 -0.38
CA PHE A 123 -2.17 -1.84 0.63
C PHE A 123 -3.13 -0.91 1.34
N THR A 124 -4.39 -1.32 1.43
CA THR A 124 -5.44 -0.50 2.07
C THR A 124 -6.54 -1.37 2.68
N SER A 125 -7.23 -0.84 3.66
CA SER A 125 -8.51 -1.35 4.15
C SER A 125 -9.72 -0.64 3.54
N GLY A 126 -9.50 0.15 2.51
CA GLY A 126 -10.54 0.93 1.86
C GLY A 126 -10.85 2.23 2.57
N ILE A 127 -11.78 2.99 1.99
CA ILE A 127 -12.30 4.23 2.57
C ILE A 127 -13.56 3.92 3.38
N THR A 128 -13.69 4.55 4.53
CA THR A 128 -14.88 4.47 5.38
C THR A 128 -15.65 5.79 5.38
N MET A 129 -16.85 5.76 5.93
CA MET A 129 -17.63 7.00 6.13
C MET A 129 -16.99 7.96 7.13
N ASN A 130 -16.01 7.50 7.91
CA ASN A 130 -15.28 8.28 8.91
C ASN A 130 -14.00 8.91 8.37
N THR A 131 -13.46 8.39 7.27
CA THR A 131 -12.19 8.84 6.69
C THR A 131 -12.17 10.36 6.49
N ASN A 132 -11.13 11.01 7.00
CA ASN A 132 -10.91 12.47 6.97
C ASN A 132 -12.02 13.27 7.68
N LYS A 133 -12.69 12.72 8.68
CA LYS A 133 -13.70 13.40 9.48
C LYS A 133 -13.36 13.37 10.97
N THR A 134 -14.02 14.21 11.74
CA THR A 134 -13.86 14.27 13.22
C THR A 134 -14.18 12.96 13.93
N ARG A 135 -14.91 12.05 13.27
CA ARG A 135 -15.24 10.71 13.78
C ARG A 135 -14.18 9.65 13.43
N ASP A 136 -13.14 10.03 12.71
CA ASP A 136 -12.00 9.14 12.41
C ASP A 136 -11.04 9.16 13.61
N THR A 137 -11.38 8.37 14.60
CA THR A 137 -10.70 8.31 15.89
C THR A 137 -10.04 6.95 16.11
N ALA A 138 -9.16 6.85 17.10
CA ALA A 138 -8.44 5.61 17.41
C ALA A 138 -9.36 4.44 17.78
N GLU A 139 -10.56 4.71 18.26
CA GLU A 139 -11.57 3.68 18.56
C GLU A 139 -12.07 2.93 17.32
N ASN A 140 -11.88 3.49 16.13
CA ASN A 140 -12.21 2.83 14.86
C ASN A 140 -11.15 1.80 14.41
N LEU A 141 -10.02 1.71 15.12
CA LEU A 141 -8.97 0.75 14.81
C LEU A 141 -9.33 -0.65 15.32
N ASN A 142 -9.17 -1.64 14.45
CA ASN A 142 -9.22 -3.04 14.82
C ASN A 142 -7.78 -3.56 14.95
N PHE A 143 -7.25 -3.56 16.17
CA PHE A 143 -5.85 -3.92 16.43
C PHE A 143 -5.53 -5.39 16.11
N GLU A 144 -6.48 -6.31 16.26
CA GLU A 144 -6.28 -7.72 15.89
C GLU A 144 -6.08 -7.85 14.38
N VAL A 145 -6.97 -7.24 13.60
CA VAL A 145 -6.88 -7.26 12.14
C VAL A 145 -5.67 -6.47 11.64
N LEU A 146 -5.36 -5.34 12.26
CA LEU A 146 -4.16 -4.57 11.94
C LEU A 146 -2.89 -5.41 12.15
N HIS A 147 -2.79 -6.17 13.24
CA HIS A 147 -1.68 -7.07 13.49
C HIS A 147 -1.56 -8.15 12.40
N LYS A 148 -2.66 -8.78 12.00
CA LYS A 148 -2.68 -9.74 10.88
C LYS A 148 -2.15 -9.10 9.58
N ARG A 149 -2.61 -7.89 9.25
CA ARG A 149 -2.18 -7.15 8.06
C ARG A 149 -0.68 -6.83 8.08
N ILE A 150 -0.18 -6.34 9.20
CA ILE A 150 1.26 -6.05 9.38
C ILE A 150 2.08 -7.33 9.21
N ARG A 151 1.69 -8.44 9.84
CA ARG A 151 2.39 -9.72 9.70
C ARG A 151 2.43 -10.19 8.25
N LEU A 152 1.30 -10.11 7.54
CA LEU A 152 1.25 -10.51 6.14
C LEU A 152 2.16 -9.66 5.27
N ILE A 153 2.06 -8.35 5.39
CA ILE A 153 2.88 -7.41 4.60
C ILE A 153 4.36 -7.61 4.91
N TYR A 154 4.73 -7.84 6.17
CA TYR A 154 6.09 -8.12 6.58
C TYR A 154 6.64 -9.40 5.90
N HIS A 155 5.96 -10.53 6.00
CA HIS A 155 6.40 -11.78 5.36
C HIS A 155 6.41 -11.68 3.82
N TRP A 156 5.45 -10.96 3.26
CA TRP A 156 5.46 -10.70 1.83
C TRP A 156 6.68 -9.87 1.42
N LEU A 157 7.04 -8.82 2.15
CA LEU A 157 8.24 -8.02 1.89
C LEU A 157 9.51 -8.87 2.00
N GLU A 158 9.63 -9.73 3.02
CA GLU A 158 10.75 -10.66 3.13
C GLU A 158 10.87 -11.57 1.89
N SER A 159 9.75 -12.01 1.32
CA SER A 159 9.74 -12.85 0.11
C SER A 159 10.11 -12.10 -1.19
N MET A 160 10.20 -10.77 -1.14
CA MET A 160 10.55 -9.92 -2.29
C MET A 160 12.05 -9.65 -2.41
N ILE A 161 12.79 -9.87 -1.34
CA ILE A 161 14.24 -9.70 -1.24
C ILE A 161 14.94 -10.96 -1.75
#